data_4bebb2c9d96ec97902f43ba006820c06
#
_entry.id   4bebb2c9d96ec97902f43ba006820c06
#
_cell.length_a   1.000
_cell.length_b   1.000
_cell.length_c   1.000
_cell.angle_alpha   90.00
_cell.angle_beta   90.00
_cell.angle_gamma   90.00
#
_symmetry.space_group_name_H-M   'P 1'
#
loop_
_entity.id
_entity.type
_entity.pdbx_description
1 polymer ?
#
loop_
_entity_poly.entity_id
_entity_poly.type
_entity_poly.pdbx_seq_one_letter_code
_entity_poly.pdbx_strand_id
1 'polypeptide(L)'
;MPTTPPELTLDQIMAHFSTDEAAREYLEAVRWPNGPVCPHCSNDDDARIYDIAANPAKKIRAGLRECKACGDQFTVTIGTIFEDSKIPLRKWLIAWYMLCTSKKGIAALQIQRMLDIGSYRSAWFMMHRIRYALRDPVFADKLGGGGGTVEAD
;
A
#
# COMPACT_ATOMS: atom_id res chain seq x y z
N MET A 1 3.69 -14.49 -27.24
CA MET A 1 3.77 -15.18 -25.93
C MET A 1 3.84 -14.10 -24.87
N PRO A 2 2.93 -14.05 -23.90
CA PRO A 2 3.05 -13.09 -22.83
C PRO A 2 4.26 -13.49 -21.97
N THR A 3 5.30 -12.67 -22.00
CA THR A 3 6.42 -12.79 -21.10
C THR A 3 5.92 -12.52 -19.69
N THR A 4 5.86 -13.56 -18.87
CA THR A 4 5.64 -13.41 -17.42
C THR A 4 6.62 -12.36 -16.91
N PRO A 5 6.16 -11.30 -16.22
CA PRO A 5 7.09 -10.35 -15.63
C PRO A 5 8.07 -11.10 -14.72
N PRO A 6 9.34 -10.69 -14.66
CA PRO A 6 10.33 -11.37 -13.86
C PRO A 6 9.85 -11.44 -12.40
N GLU A 7 9.76 -12.64 -11.85
CA GLU A 7 9.42 -12.83 -10.44
C GLU A 7 10.51 -12.16 -9.60
N LEU A 8 10.17 -11.05 -8.97
CA LEU A 8 11.05 -10.36 -8.06
C LEU A 8 11.30 -11.24 -6.84
N THR A 9 12.55 -11.46 -6.48
CA THR A 9 12.90 -12.16 -5.25
C THR A 9 12.66 -11.28 -4.03
N LEU A 10 12.52 -11.89 -2.85
CA LEU A 10 12.36 -11.15 -1.60
C LEU A 10 13.54 -10.19 -1.35
N ASP A 11 14.76 -10.62 -1.67
CA ASP A 11 15.98 -9.80 -1.56
C ASP A 11 15.91 -8.54 -2.43
N GLN A 12 15.44 -8.69 -3.67
CA GLN A 12 15.24 -7.56 -4.60
C GLN A 12 14.17 -6.59 -4.08
N ILE A 13 13.08 -7.10 -3.53
CA ILE A 13 12.02 -6.29 -2.92
C ILE A 13 12.52 -5.55 -1.67
N MET A 14 13.28 -6.22 -0.81
CA MET A 14 13.86 -5.59 0.38
C MET A 14 14.90 -4.53 0.02
N ALA A 15 15.70 -4.76 -1.00
CA ALA A 15 16.66 -3.78 -1.52
C ALA A 15 15.93 -2.58 -2.15
N HIS A 16 14.85 -2.82 -2.91
CA HIS A 16 14.05 -1.78 -3.55
C HIS A 16 13.34 -0.89 -2.51
N PHE A 17 12.79 -1.49 -1.45
CA PHE A 17 12.15 -0.77 -0.35
C PHE A 17 13.07 -0.66 0.88
N SER A 18 14.33 -0.30 0.67
CA SER A 18 15.30 -0.14 1.75
C SER A 18 14.96 1.02 2.69
N THR A 19 14.31 2.06 2.17
CA THR A 19 13.87 3.26 2.92
C THR A 19 12.38 3.52 2.75
N ASP A 20 11.80 4.31 3.67
CA ASP A 20 10.40 4.75 3.55
C ASP A 20 10.21 5.74 2.41
N GLU A 21 11.25 6.50 2.05
CA GLU A 21 11.25 7.38 0.88
C GLU A 21 11.09 6.60 -0.41
N ALA A 22 11.89 5.55 -0.62
CA ALA A 22 11.79 4.68 -1.80
C ALA A 22 10.40 4.01 -1.90
N ALA A 23 9.85 3.57 -0.77
CA ALA A 23 8.51 3.01 -0.71
C ALA A 23 7.43 4.03 -1.06
N ARG A 24 7.59 5.29 -0.62
CA ARG A 24 6.68 6.38 -0.94
C ARG A 24 6.74 6.75 -2.42
N GLU A 25 7.93 6.94 -2.96
CA GLU A 25 8.14 7.27 -4.37
C GLU A 25 7.55 6.20 -5.29
N TYR A 26 7.74 4.93 -4.94
CA TYR A 26 7.09 3.83 -5.66
C TYR A 26 5.56 3.92 -5.62
N LEU A 27 4.98 4.16 -4.44
CA LEU A 27 3.53 4.28 -4.30
C LEU A 27 2.98 5.50 -5.04
N GLU A 28 3.72 6.62 -5.04
CA GLU A 28 3.38 7.83 -5.79
C GLU A 28 3.38 7.55 -7.30
N ALA A 29 4.40 6.88 -7.82
CA ALA A 29 4.48 6.52 -9.23
C ALA A 29 3.34 5.58 -9.67
N VAL A 30 2.94 4.63 -8.80
CA VAL A 30 1.82 3.72 -9.08
C VAL A 30 0.47 4.44 -9.00
N ARG A 31 0.29 5.28 -7.99
CA ARG A 31 -0.99 5.94 -7.74
C ARG A 31 -1.23 7.13 -8.68
N TRP A 32 -0.18 7.84 -9.02
CA TRP A 32 -0.22 9.09 -9.78
C TRP A 32 0.71 9.05 -11.00
N PRO A 33 0.46 8.19 -11.98
CA PRO A 33 1.33 8.05 -13.15
C PRO A 33 1.39 9.32 -14.01
N ASN A 34 0.38 10.18 -13.92
CA ASN A 34 0.27 11.43 -14.68
C ASN A 34 0.44 12.68 -13.82
N GLY A 35 0.94 12.54 -12.59
CA GLY A 35 1.07 13.64 -11.64
C GLY A 35 0.11 13.52 -10.45
N PRO A 36 0.36 14.26 -9.37
CA PRO A 36 -0.38 14.14 -8.13
C PRO A 36 -1.86 14.57 -8.29
N VAL A 37 -2.76 13.80 -7.68
CA VAL A 37 -4.19 14.10 -7.63
C VAL A 37 -4.62 14.29 -6.18
N CYS A 38 -5.29 15.38 -5.88
CA CYS A 38 -5.78 15.66 -4.54
C CYS A 38 -6.90 14.66 -4.15
N PRO A 39 -6.77 13.91 -3.05
CA PRO A 39 -7.80 12.95 -2.65
C PRO A 39 -9.06 13.59 -2.08
N HIS A 40 -9.03 14.89 -1.74
CA HIS A 40 -10.16 15.62 -1.14
C HIS A 40 -11.08 16.24 -2.17
N CYS A 41 -10.51 16.87 -3.21
CA CYS A 41 -11.28 17.58 -4.23
C CYS A 41 -11.07 17.08 -5.66
N SER A 42 -10.25 15.99 -5.82
CA SER A 42 -9.92 15.39 -7.12
C SER A 42 -9.24 16.36 -8.11
N ASN A 43 -8.65 17.46 -7.60
CA ASN A 43 -7.87 18.35 -8.43
C ASN A 43 -6.61 17.64 -8.94
N ASP A 44 -6.38 17.65 -10.23
CA ASP A 44 -5.25 17.05 -10.95
C ASP A 44 -4.33 18.12 -11.60
N ASP A 45 -4.63 19.41 -11.36
CA ASP A 45 -3.81 20.50 -11.84
C ASP A 45 -2.53 20.61 -10.98
N ASP A 46 -1.42 20.15 -11.55
CA ASP A 46 -0.10 20.18 -10.91
C ASP A 46 0.34 21.59 -10.50
N ALA A 47 -0.09 22.62 -11.23
CA ALA A 47 0.18 24.01 -10.89
C ALA A 47 -0.48 24.47 -9.57
N ARG A 48 -1.44 23.71 -9.07
CA ARG A 48 -2.16 23.98 -7.81
C ARG A 48 -1.82 23.01 -6.69
N ILE A 49 -0.89 22.09 -6.90
CA ILE A 49 -0.42 21.14 -5.88
C ILE A 49 1.04 21.46 -5.56
N TYR A 50 1.32 21.73 -4.30
CA TYR A 50 2.65 22.14 -3.83
C TYR A 50 3.22 21.11 -2.87
N ASP A 51 4.49 20.76 -3.08
CA ASP A 51 5.25 19.96 -2.14
C ASP A 51 5.67 20.78 -0.93
N ILE A 52 5.41 20.29 0.26
CA ILE A 52 5.83 20.90 1.51
C ILE A 52 7.14 20.24 1.93
N ALA A 53 8.22 21.04 2.01
CA ALA A 53 9.52 20.53 2.43
C ALA A 53 9.47 19.91 3.83
N ALA A 54 10.01 18.71 3.96
CA ALA A 54 10.11 18.03 5.25
C ALA A 54 10.91 18.87 6.24
N ASN A 55 10.41 19.02 7.45
CA ASN A 55 11.09 19.74 8.52
C ASN A 55 10.89 19.02 9.86
N PRO A 56 11.87 18.20 10.29
CA PRO A 56 11.76 17.46 11.55
C PRO A 56 11.55 18.35 12.80
N ALA A 57 12.14 19.55 12.81
CA ALA A 57 11.98 20.50 13.91
C ALA A 57 10.53 20.99 14.05
N LYS A 58 9.81 21.11 12.94
CA LYS A 58 8.39 21.48 12.89
C LYS A 58 7.46 20.27 12.80
N LYS A 59 7.99 19.04 12.91
CA LYS A 59 7.25 17.77 12.75
C LYS A 59 6.57 17.62 11.38
N ILE A 60 7.09 18.27 10.35
CA ILE A 60 6.61 18.14 8.98
C ILE A 60 7.24 16.90 8.37
N ARG A 61 6.41 15.91 8.04
CA ARG A 61 6.84 14.65 7.43
C ARG A 61 7.15 14.83 5.93
N ALA A 62 8.02 13.99 5.40
CA ALA A 62 8.30 13.94 3.97
C ALA A 62 7.07 13.50 3.16
N GLY A 63 6.92 14.00 1.92
CA GLY A 63 5.81 13.68 1.03
C GLY A 63 4.48 14.33 1.39
N LEU A 64 4.49 15.36 2.23
CA LEU A 64 3.32 16.18 2.49
C LEU A 64 3.12 17.17 1.33
N ARG A 65 1.90 17.24 0.82
CA ARG A 65 1.48 18.15 -0.26
C ARG A 65 0.30 18.99 0.18
N GLU A 66 0.15 20.16 -0.41
CA GLU A 66 -0.98 21.07 -0.20
C GLU A 66 -1.68 21.36 -1.52
N CYS A 67 -2.99 21.18 -1.54
CA CYS A 67 -3.83 21.54 -2.67
C CYS A 67 -4.36 22.97 -2.52
N LYS A 68 -4.02 23.87 -3.42
CA LYS A 68 -4.54 25.26 -3.40
C LYS A 68 -5.99 25.38 -3.86
N ALA A 69 -6.56 24.33 -4.44
CA ALA A 69 -7.96 24.36 -4.84
C ALA A 69 -8.91 24.19 -3.64
N CYS A 70 -8.58 23.32 -2.68
CA CYS A 70 -9.38 23.08 -1.47
C CYS A 70 -8.71 23.56 -0.17
N GLY A 71 -7.42 23.87 -0.19
CA GLY A 71 -6.65 24.27 0.99
C GLY A 71 -6.18 23.09 1.87
N ASP A 72 -6.53 21.86 1.54
CA ASP A 72 -6.21 20.69 2.35
C ASP A 72 -4.81 20.14 2.05
N GLN A 73 -4.21 19.59 3.10
CA GLN A 73 -2.93 18.90 3.01
C GLN A 73 -3.15 17.39 2.89
N PHE A 74 -2.34 16.74 2.07
CA PHE A 74 -2.44 15.31 1.84
C PHE A 74 -1.09 14.65 1.60
N THR A 75 -1.07 13.33 1.71
CA THR A 75 0.04 12.46 1.33
C THR A 75 -0.48 11.35 0.44
N VAL A 76 0.41 10.63 -0.21
CA VAL A 76 0.05 9.48 -1.05
C VAL A 76 -0.72 8.38 -0.32
N THR A 77 -0.65 8.33 1.00
CA THR A 77 -1.34 7.30 1.81
C THR A 77 -2.81 7.61 2.10
N ILE A 78 -3.24 8.89 2.01
CA ILE A 78 -4.62 9.29 2.29
C ILE A 78 -5.58 8.67 1.27
N GLY A 79 -6.69 8.12 1.75
CA GLY A 79 -7.67 7.39 0.93
C GLY A 79 -7.18 6.01 0.48
N THR A 80 -6.13 5.46 1.10
CA THR A 80 -5.62 4.12 0.83
C THR A 80 -5.66 3.25 2.09
N ILE A 81 -5.36 1.96 1.94
CA ILE A 81 -5.24 1.06 3.10
C ILE A 81 -4.06 1.42 4.02
N PHE A 82 -3.16 2.29 3.60
CA PHE A 82 -2.00 2.74 4.35
C PHE A 82 -2.29 3.96 5.23
N GLU A 83 -3.49 4.55 5.11
CA GLU A 83 -3.88 5.73 5.85
C GLU A 83 -3.86 5.51 7.36
N ASP A 84 -3.44 6.54 8.11
CA ASP A 84 -3.36 6.56 9.57
C ASP A 84 -2.53 5.43 10.21
N SER A 85 -1.64 4.82 9.44
CA SER A 85 -0.76 3.80 9.95
C SER A 85 0.50 4.39 10.57
N LYS A 86 0.84 3.90 11.77
CA LYS A 86 2.16 4.15 12.41
C LYS A 86 3.24 3.17 11.92
N ILE A 87 2.85 2.14 11.18
CA ILE A 87 3.80 1.18 10.59
C ILE A 87 4.44 1.86 9.37
N PRO A 88 5.78 1.84 9.24
CA PRO A 88 6.48 2.38 8.08
C PRO A 88 5.96 1.82 6.76
N LEU A 89 5.84 2.66 5.71
CA LEU A 89 5.25 2.26 4.43
C LEU A 89 6.01 1.10 3.77
N ARG A 90 7.35 1.08 3.90
CA ARG A 90 8.18 -0.03 3.40
C ARG A 90 7.76 -1.39 3.96
N LYS A 91 7.40 -1.45 5.26
CA LYS A 91 6.94 -2.70 5.90
C LYS A 91 5.59 -3.16 5.33
N TRP A 92 4.72 -2.22 4.96
CA TRP A 92 3.46 -2.52 4.29
C TRP A 92 3.66 -3.15 2.91
N LEU A 93 4.54 -2.57 2.09
CA LEU A 93 4.79 -3.08 0.73
C LEU A 93 5.48 -4.45 0.76
N ILE A 94 6.43 -4.65 1.69
CA ILE A 94 7.07 -5.96 1.87
C ILE A 94 6.04 -7.00 2.36
N ALA A 95 5.18 -6.65 3.33
CA ALA A 95 4.12 -7.55 3.80
C ALA A 95 3.12 -7.90 2.69
N TRP A 96 2.77 -6.93 1.85
CA TRP A 96 1.93 -7.14 0.67
C TRP A 96 2.55 -8.16 -0.27
N TYR A 97 3.82 -7.96 -0.64
CA TYR A 97 4.56 -8.88 -1.49
C TYR A 97 4.59 -10.30 -0.89
N MET A 98 4.94 -10.42 0.40
CA MET A 98 5.00 -11.71 1.09
C MET A 98 3.64 -12.44 1.10
N LEU A 99 2.55 -11.69 1.25
CA LEU A 99 1.20 -12.28 1.21
C LEU A 99 0.85 -12.78 -0.20
N CYS A 100 1.16 -12.00 -1.25
CA CYS A 100 0.86 -12.35 -2.64
C CYS A 100 1.70 -13.54 -3.14
N THR A 101 2.95 -13.66 -2.69
CA THR A 101 3.84 -14.77 -3.08
C THR A 101 3.64 -16.04 -2.26
N SER A 102 2.93 -15.96 -1.14
CA SER A 102 2.70 -17.13 -0.27
C SER A 102 1.53 -17.96 -0.76
N LYS A 103 1.78 -19.17 -1.23
CA LYS A 103 0.78 -20.11 -1.75
C LYS A 103 -0.33 -20.46 -0.74
N LYS A 104 0.00 -20.55 0.54
CA LYS A 104 -0.93 -20.90 1.64
C LYS A 104 -1.33 -19.70 2.50
N GLY A 105 -0.92 -18.48 2.10
CA GLY A 105 -1.02 -17.29 2.94
C GLY A 105 0.06 -17.25 4.02
N ILE A 106 0.08 -16.19 4.79
CA ILE A 106 1.05 -15.97 5.86
C ILE A 106 0.34 -15.52 7.13
N ALA A 107 0.78 -16.03 8.28
CA ALA A 107 0.21 -15.68 9.57
C ALA A 107 0.68 -14.28 10.02
N ALA A 108 -0.22 -13.53 10.67
CA ALA A 108 0.11 -12.20 11.18
C ALA A 108 1.28 -12.23 12.20
N LEU A 109 1.39 -13.29 13.00
CA LEU A 109 2.50 -13.48 13.93
C LEU A 109 3.84 -13.65 13.21
N GLN A 110 3.84 -14.34 12.08
CA GLN A 110 5.04 -14.50 11.26
C GLN A 110 5.46 -13.14 10.65
N ILE A 111 4.53 -12.37 10.10
CA ILE A 111 4.78 -11.02 9.60
C ILE A 111 5.28 -10.09 10.71
N GLN A 112 4.69 -10.16 11.91
CA GLN A 112 5.16 -9.39 13.06
C GLN A 112 6.65 -9.63 13.32
N ARG A 113 7.05 -10.90 13.38
CA ARG A 113 8.44 -11.30 13.68
C ARG A 113 9.41 -10.96 12.56
N MET A 114 9.03 -11.22 11.30
CA MET A 114 9.90 -11.01 10.14
C MET A 114 10.13 -9.52 9.86
N LEU A 115 9.13 -8.68 10.07
CA LEU A 115 9.20 -7.25 9.81
C LEU A 115 9.41 -6.41 11.08
N ASP A 116 9.64 -7.05 12.21
CA ASP A 116 9.83 -6.37 13.50
C ASP A 116 8.75 -5.32 13.75
N ILE A 117 7.48 -5.74 13.76
CA ILE A 117 6.34 -4.90 14.08
C ILE A 117 6.09 -4.97 15.58
N GLY A 118 6.09 -3.83 16.26
CA GLY A 118 6.09 -3.72 17.71
C GLY A 118 4.93 -4.42 18.44
N SER A 119 3.81 -4.74 17.78
CA SER A 119 2.72 -5.50 18.38
C SER A 119 2.05 -6.45 17.41
N TYR A 120 1.59 -7.60 17.93
CA TYR A 120 0.79 -8.56 17.16
C TYR A 120 -0.50 -7.91 16.63
N ARG A 121 -1.16 -7.09 17.44
CA ARG A 121 -2.39 -6.40 17.06
C ARG A 121 -2.18 -5.53 15.82
N SER A 122 -1.08 -4.78 15.76
CA SER A 122 -0.75 -3.94 14.60
C SER A 122 -0.51 -4.77 13.33
N ALA A 123 0.24 -5.88 13.46
CA ALA A 123 0.47 -6.80 12.35
C ALA A 123 -0.84 -7.45 11.88
N TRP A 124 -1.71 -7.84 12.81
CA TRP A 124 -3.00 -8.43 12.53
C TRP A 124 -3.90 -7.46 11.76
N PHE A 125 -4.04 -6.20 12.21
CA PHE A 125 -4.79 -5.18 11.51
C PHE A 125 -4.23 -4.89 10.13
N MET A 126 -2.90 -4.77 10.00
CA MET A 126 -2.24 -4.58 8.72
C MET A 126 -2.59 -5.70 7.74
N MET A 127 -2.47 -6.95 8.16
CA MET A 127 -2.77 -8.11 7.31
C MET A 127 -4.24 -8.18 6.90
N HIS A 128 -5.17 -7.77 7.78
CA HIS A 128 -6.58 -7.69 7.43
C HIS A 128 -6.87 -6.59 6.42
N ARG A 129 -6.25 -5.41 6.55
CA ARG A 129 -6.39 -4.33 5.56
C ARG A 129 -5.84 -4.74 4.19
N ILE A 130 -4.69 -5.43 4.14
CA ILE A 130 -4.13 -5.95 2.89
C ILE A 130 -5.08 -6.98 2.27
N ARG A 131 -5.57 -7.96 3.04
CA ARG A 131 -6.52 -8.96 2.52
C ARG A 131 -7.81 -8.31 2.04
N TYR A 132 -8.29 -7.28 2.72
CA TYR A 132 -9.47 -6.54 2.28
C TYR A 132 -9.25 -5.86 0.93
N ALA A 133 -8.08 -5.23 0.73
CA ALA A 133 -7.73 -4.57 -0.54
C ALA A 133 -7.54 -5.57 -1.70
N LEU A 134 -7.13 -6.80 -1.38
CA LEU A 134 -6.97 -7.87 -2.38
C LEU A 134 -8.30 -8.57 -2.73
N ARG A 135 -9.41 -8.23 -2.06
CA ARG A 135 -10.72 -8.75 -2.45
C ARG A 135 -11.18 -8.05 -3.73
N ASP A 136 -11.09 -8.77 -4.82
CA ASP A 136 -11.69 -8.31 -6.07
C ASP A 136 -13.22 -8.44 -5.97
N PRO A 137 -13.99 -7.36 -6.12
CA PRO A 137 -15.45 -7.43 -6.13
C PRO A 137 -15.98 -8.29 -7.28
N VAL A 138 -15.24 -8.45 -8.38
CA VAL A 138 -15.61 -9.32 -9.51
C VAL A 138 -15.58 -10.80 -9.11
N PHE A 139 -14.71 -11.19 -8.18
CA PHE A 139 -14.66 -12.56 -7.64
C PHE A 139 -15.41 -12.71 -6.30
N ALA A 140 -16.15 -11.71 -5.89
CA ALA A 140 -16.98 -11.78 -4.67
C ALA A 140 -18.22 -12.68 -4.84
N ASP A 141 -18.55 -13.06 -6.07
CA ASP A 141 -19.56 -14.11 -6.31
C ASP A 141 -19.05 -15.41 -5.70
N LYS A 142 -19.86 -15.93 -4.79
CA LYS A 142 -19.54 -17.17 -4.07
C LYS A 142 -19.30 -18.28 -5.09
N LEU A 143 -18.18 -19.01 -4.95
CA LEU A 143 -17.96 -20.25 -5.65
C LEU A 143 -19.22 -21.13 -5.50
N GLY A 144 -19.76 -21.63 -6.61
CA GLY A 144 -21.04 -22.36 -6.61
C GLY A 144 -22.28 -21.48 -6.77
N GLY A 145 -22.17 -20.17 -6.92
CA GLY A 145 -23.27 -19.29 -7.32
C GLY A 145 -23.83 -19.70 -8.69
N GLY A 146 -25.16 -19.78 -8.80
CA GLY A 146 -25.84 -20.25 -10.03
C GLY A 146 -25.96 -21.77 -10.18
N GLY A 147 -25.83 -22.54 -9.10
CA GLY A 147 -26.04 -24.01 -9.12
C GLY A 147 -24.85 -24.85 -9.50
N GLY A 148 -23.63 -24.25 -9.55
CA GLY A 148 -22.38 -24.98 -9.78
C GLY A 148 -21.98 -25.80 -8.54
N THR A 149 -21.46 -27.02 -8.76
CA THR A 149 -20.90 -27.87 -7.70
C THR A 149 -19.46 -27.47 -7.47
N VAL A 150 -19.06 -27.25 -6.20
CA VAL A 150 -17.69 -27.01 -5.79
C VAL A 150 -17.21 -28.24 -5.03
N GLU A 151 -16.16 -28.89 -5.55
CA GLU A 151 -15.48 -29.97 -4.83
C GLU A 151 -14.28 -29.35 -4.11
N ALA A 152 -14.14 -29.68 -2.83
CA ALA A 152 -12.98 -29.31 -2.02
C ALA A 152 -12.17 -30.60 -1.73
N ASP A 153 -10.90 -30.60 -2.15
CA ASP A 153 -9.94 -31.63 -1.80
C ASP A 153 -9.37 -31.42 -0.39
#